data_4356efb7ae781fd4865b415d9983837b
#
_entry.id   4356efb7ae781fd4865b415d9983837b
#
_cell.length_a   1.000
_cell.length_b   1.000
_cell.length_c   1.000
_cell.angle_alpha   90.00
_cell.angle_beta   90.00
_cell.angle_gamma   90.00
#
_symmetry.space_group_name_H-M   'P 1'
#
loop_
_entity.id
_entity.type
_entity.pdbx_description
1 polymer ?
#
loop_
_entity_poly.entity_id
_entity_poly.type
_entity_poly.pdbx_seq_one_letter_code
_entity_poly.pdbx_strand_id
1 'polypeptide(L)'
;MNMKAGEKALDGCDHKTAYSYLGAALSLLPNDHWKSHYDLSLRLNFLMAGAANSCCQYDEAEQILRRGLANARSLYDQLPSYLLLSQILRAQGNVDDAYNTCSFVLLQLGETIPESVAPEAAKTLVEDTLKMYEEVYDDDWLERKMEDETMRTVVKFYGAITFLAFLSRSRYTAICFICKAVQLSLQNGACVYTPLSLLQLMGFAMEDKHAANLYHIAKNALSLLERFDVGGDQISGVFMNFYGRIAWHYEPFQVCGDNLRRGFESGLSSGSNLGFHCAFHVIKTAIISGEKLDSLLKEIDYYLHLLKTYKSELMKNALLISRETVSALIDKGEATSIEAKVFNNSSQEPVFFHQAYRAFWSGYTVRCHHYFEKCSQLSGQYVQFNPFVLKFYHGLNSLDVLKKKKSHTTRYKEVVRDAISAMKDAAANSEW
;
A
#
# COMPACT_ATOMS: atom_id res chain seq x y z
N MET A 1 -10.65 26.77 -24.59
CA MET A 1 -11.25 27.31 -23.36
C MET A 1 -11.63 26.16 -22.43
N ASN A 2 -12.42 25.18 -22.84
CA ASN A 2 -12.88 24.06 -21.99
C ASN A 2 -11.74 23.22 -21.38
N MET A 3 -10.65 22.92 -22.14
CA MET A 3 -9.50 22.18 -21.61
C MET A 3 -8.85 22.91 -20.41
N LYS A 4 -8.60 24.24 -20.55
CA LYS A 4 -8.07 25.06 -19.45
C LYS A 4 -8.99 25.10 -18.23
N ALA A 5 -10.31 25.12 -18.44
CA ALA A 5 -11.28 25.05 -17.36
C ALA A 5 -11.25 23.68 -16.67
N GLY A 6 -11.12 22.59 -17.43
CA GLY A 6 -10.95 21.25 -16.93
C GLY A 6 -9.65 21.07 -16.14
N GLU A 7 -8.52 21.57 -16.63
CA GLU A 7 -7.23 21.58 -15.93
C GLU A 7 -7.34 22.33 -14.59
N LYS A 8 -7.92 23.54 -14.60
CA LYS A 8 -8.14 24.30 -13.37
C LYS A 8 -9.04 23.57 -12.35
N ALA A 9 -10.03 22.82 -12.83
CA ALA A 9 -10.87 22.00 -11.97
C ALA A 9 -10.09 20.81 -11.38
N LEU A 10 -9.17 20.19 -12.16
CA LEU A 10 -8.25 19.15 -11.65
C LEU A 10 -7.32 19.71 -10.58
N ASP A 11 -6.74 20.89 -10.79
CA ASP A 11 -5.90 21.58 -9.81
C ASP A 11 -6.65 21.86 -8.51
N GLY A 12 -7.96 22.13 -8.61
CA GLY A 12 -8.87 22.30 -7.46
C GLY A 12 -9.48 21.00 -6.93
N CYS A 13 -9.03 19.84 -7.39
CA CYS A 13 -9.55 18.50 -7.00
C CYS A 13 -11.06 18.32 -7.29
N ASP A 14 -11.66 19.14 -8.16
CA ASP A 14 -13.06 18.96 -8.61
C ASP A 14 -13.12 18.07 -9.84
N HIS A 15 -12.98 16.77 -9.61
CA HIS A 15 -12.89 15.78 -10.68
C HIS A 15 -14.17 15.67 -11.52
N LYS A 16 -15.37 15.95 -10.96
CA LYS A 16 -16.62 15.91 -11.70
C LYS A 16 -16.73 17.08 -12.69
N THR A 17 -16.39 18.27 -12.24
CA THR A 17 -16.35 19.46 -13.09
C THR A 17 -15.27 19.32 -14.16
N ALA A 18 -14.09 18.79 -13.80
CA ALA A 18 -13.02 18.48 -14.75
C ALA A 18 -13.49 17.50 -15.84
N TYR A 19 -14.13 16.39 -15.44
CA TYR A 19 -14.68 15.41 -16.36
C TYR A 19 -15.66 16.04 -17.37
N SER A 20 -16.57 16.90 -16.89
CA SER A 20 -17.53 17.59 -17.76
C SER A 20 -16.86 18.53 -18.77
N TYR A 21 -15.91 19.38 -18.33
CA TYR A 21 -15.22 20.32 -19.22
C TYR A 21 -14.30 19.61 -20.21
N LEU A 22 -13.59 18.59 -19.79
CA LEU A 22 -12.68 17.82 -20.65
C LEU A 22 -13.47 17.00 -21.68
N GLY A 23 -14.62 16.43 -21.30
CA GLY A 23 -15.52 15.75 -22.21
C GLY A 23 -16.07 16.71 -23.28
N ALA A 24 -16.51 17.92 -22.88
CA ALA A 24 -16.92 18.94 -23.81
C ALA A 24 -15.78 19.40 -24.74
N ALA A 25 -14.54 19.49 -24.21
CA ALA A 25 -13.38 19.82 -25.03
C ALA A 25 -13.08 18.74 -26.08
N LEU A 26 -13.17 17.46 -25.67
CA LEU A 26 -12.94 16.31 -26.57
C LEU A 26 -13.97 16.26 -27.70
N SER A 27 -15.25 16.53 -27.39
CA SER A 27 -16.34 16.54 -28.40
C SER A 27 -16.23 17.68 -29.43
N LEU A 28 -15.48 18.73 -29.12
CA LEU A 28 -15.25 19.85 -30.03
C LEU A 28 -14.05 19.68 -30.97
N LEU A 29 -13.28 18.60 -30.82
CA LEU A 29 -12.16 18.32 -31.71
C LEU A 29 -12.67 17.91 -33.10
N PRO A 30 -12.02 18.38 -34.20
CA PRO A 30 -12.35 17.95 -35.55
C PRO A 30 -12.05 16.45 -35.74
N ASN A 31 -12.69 15.84 -36.75
CA ASN A 31 -12.51 14.41 -37.00
C ASN A 31 -11.07 13.98 -37.29
N ASP A 32 -10.27 14.87 -37.85
CA ASP A 32 -8.86 14.66 -38.19
C ASP A 32 -7.88 15.16 -37.12
N HIS A 33 -8.35 15.38 -35.87
CA HIS A 33 -7.60 16.01 -34.79
C HIS A 33 -6.26 15.34 -34.48
N TRP A 34 -6.15 14.03 -34.66
CA TRP A 34 -4.90 13.27 -34.47
C TRP A 34 -3.82 13.63 -35.50
N LYS A 35 -4.22 14.19 -36.69
CA LYS A 35 -3.30 14.67 -37.71
C LYS A 35 -3.04 16.15 -37.57
N SER A 36 -4.09 16.94 -37.37
CA SER A 36 -4.06 18.41 -37.40
C SER A 36 -3.67 19.02 -36.03
N HIS A 37 -3.97 18.36 -34.91
CA HIS A 37 -3.79 18.87 -33.55
C HIS A 37 -3.26 17.78 -32.60
N TYR A 38 -2.18 17.09 -32.96
CA TYR A 38 -1.67 15.89 -32.30
C TYR A 38 -1.43 16.10 -30.80
N ASP A 39 -0.60 17.07 -30.40
CA ASP A 39 -0.23 17.30 -28.99
C ASP A 39 -1.44 17.65 -28.13
N LEU A 40 -2.34 18.47 -28.68
CA LEU A 40 -3.60 18.79 -28.00
C LEU A 40 -4.47 17.54 -27.80
N SER A 41 -4.56 16.71 -28.82
CA SER A 41 -5.36 15.48 -28.80
C SER A 41 -4.81 14.46 -27.80
N LEU A 42 -3.49 14.28 -27.79
CA LEU A 42 -2.81 13.38 -26.86
C LEU A 42 -3.02 13.84 -25.41
N ARG A 43 -2.74 15.12 -25.13
CA ARG A 43 -2.93 15.71 -23.80
C ARG A 43 -4.38 15.64 -23.33
N LEU A 44 -5.32 16.00 -24.19
CA LEU A 44 -6.75 16.03 -23.85
C LEU A 44 -7.30 14.62 -23.57
N ASN A 45 -6.91 13.61 -24.37
CA ASN A 45 -7.29 12.23 -24.14
C ASN A 45 -6.74 11.73 -22.79
N PHE A 46 -5.50 12.03 -22.45
CA PHE A 46 -4.89 11.65 -21.18
C PHE A 46 -5.61 12.31 -19.98
N LEU A 47 -5.82 13.63 -20.04
CA LEU A 47 -6.53 14.37 -18.96
C LEU A 47 -7.96 13.88 -18.79
N MET A 48 -8.68 13.65 -19.90
CA MET A 48 -10.04 13.12 -19.86
C MET A 48 -10.10 11.72 -19.25
N ALA A 49 -9.17 10.84 -19.61
CA ALA A 49 -9.08 9.51 -19.01
C ALA A 49 -8.77 9.58 -17.50
N GLY A 50 -7.90 10.49 -17.07
CA GLY A 50 -7.61 10.74 -15.66
C GLY A 50 -8.84 11.21 -14.89
N ALA A 51 -9.59 12.19 -15.44
CA ALA A 51 -10.83 12.68 -14.84
C ALA A 51 -11.91 11.58 -14.77
N ALA A 52 -12.06 10.78 -15.83
CA ALA A 52 -12.97 9.64 -15.88
C ALA A 52 -12.60 8.58 -14.81
N ASN A 53 -11.30 8.26 -14.67
CA ASN A 53 -10.80 7.35 -13.62
C ASN A 53 -11.14 7.87 -12.22
N SER A 54 -10.90 9.14 -11.93
CA SER A 54 -11.23 9.75 -10.63
C SER A 54 -12.75 9.78 -10.37
N CYS A 55 -13.57 9.78 -11.42
CA CYS A 55 -15.03 9.62 -11.33
C CYS A 55 -15.49 8.15 -11.33
N CYS A 56 -14.56 7.18 -11.25
CA CYS A 56 -14.85 5.74 -11.30
C CYS A 56 -15.58 5.27 -12.58
N GLN A 57 -15.38 5.99 -13.69
CA GLN A 57 -15.84 5.62 -15.02
C GLN A 57 -14.73 4.81 -15.73
N TYR A 58 -14.37 3.65 -15.15
CA TYR A 58 -13.20 2.87 -15.55
C TYR A 58 -13.24 2.41 -16.99
N ASP A 59 -14.39 1.90 -17.46
CA ASP A 59 -14.53 1.40 -18.83
C ASP A 59 -14.35 2.50 -19.87
N GLU A 60 -14.89 3.70 -19.60
CA GLU A 60 -14.73 4.86 -20.49
C GLU A 60 -13.27 5.34 -20.45
N ALA A 61 -12.66 5.44 -19.27
CA ALA A 61 -11.27 5.82 -19.12
C ALA A 61 -10.34 4.88 -19.90
N GLU A 62 -10.56 3.57 -19.81
CA GLU A 62 -9.82 2.56 -20.57
C GLU A 62 -9.97 2.75 -22.08
N GLN A 63 -11.20 2.95 -22.58
CA GLN A 63 -11.44 3.17 -24.02
C GLN A 63 -10.73 4.41 -24.54
N ILE A 64 -10.75 5.51 -23.77
CA ILE A 64 -10.07 6.76 -24.12
C ILE A 64 -8.56 6.53 -24.19
N LEU A 65 -7.96 5.84 -23.19
CA LEU A 65 -6.53 5.53 -23.18
C LEU A 65 -6.12 4.63 -24.34
N ARG A 66 -6.86 3.57 -24.62
CA ARG A 66 -6.57 2.69 -25.76
C ARG A 66 -6.62 3.43 -27.09
N ARG A 67 -7.55 4.37 -27.24
CA ARG A 67 -7.59 5.26 -28.42
C ARG A 67 -6.37 6.16 -28.49
N GLY A 68 -5.95 6.75 -27.37
CA GLY A 68 -4.73 7.56 -27.28
C GLY A 68 -3.49 6.74 -27.65
N LEU A 69 -3.34 5.56 -27.09
CA LEU A 69 -2.23 4.62 -27.36
C LEU A 69 -2.15 4.21 -28.84
N ALA A 70 -3.29 3.97 -29.49
CA ALA A 70 -3.35 3.59 -30.92
C ALA A 70 -2.93 4.73 -31.86
N ASN A 71 -3.02 5.99 -31.43
CA ASN A 71 -2.66 7.15 -32.22
C ASN A 71 -1.32 7.80 -31.81
N ALA A 72 -0.72 7.35 -30.71
CA ALA A 72 0.56 7.87 -30.22
C ALA A 72 1.71 7.52 -31.20
N ARG A 73 2.63 8.49 -31.42
CA ARG A 73 3.70 8.41 -32.43
C ARG A 73 4.98 7.80 -31.88
N SER A 74 5.16 7.81 -30.57
CA SER A 74 6.35 7.27 -29.92
C SER A 74 6.01 6.55 -28.62
N LEU A 75 6.92 5.71 -28.13
CA LEU A 75 6.80 5.09 -26.81
C LEU A 75 6.66 6.15 -25.71
N TYR A 76 7.43 7.24 -25.79
CA TYR A 76 7.39 8.32 -24.78
C TYR A 76 6.02 9.00 -24.70
N ASP A 77 5.31 9.16 -25.82
CA ASP A 77 3.94 9.67 -25.83
C ASP A 77 2.95 8.70 -25.20
N GLN A 78 3.26 7.41 -25.20
CA GLN A 78 2.43 6.33 -24.66
C GLN A 78 2.61 6.12 -23.14
N LEU A 79 3.79 6.46 -22.58
CA LEU A 79 4.16 6.12 -21.20
C LEU A 79 3.14 6.58 -20.14
N PRO A 80 2.66 7.84 -20.15
CA PRO A 80 1.64 8.30 -19.20
C PRO A 80 0.35 7.49 -19.29
N SER A 81 -0.07 7.15 -20.52
CA SER A 81 -1.28 6.39 -20.79
C SER A 81 -1.16 4.94 -20.33
N TYR A 82 -0.01 4.28 -20.51
CA TYR A 82 0.21 2.92 -19.99
C TYR A 82 0.18 2.86 -18.46
N LEU A 83 0.75 3.86 -17.79
CA LEU A 83 0.72 3.90 -16.33
C LEU A 83 -0.72 4.02 -15.82
N LEU A 84 -1.49 4.97 -16.36
CA LEU A 84 -2.89 5.16 -15.97
C LEU A 84 -3.75 3.94 -16.34
N LEU A 85 -3.49 3.32 -17.50
CA LEU A 85 -4.16 2.08 -17.90
C LEU A 85 -3.92 0.95 -16.91
N SER A 86 -2.68 0.78 -16.43
CA SER A 86 -2.37 -0.23 -15.41
C SER A 86 -3.14 0.01 -14.10
N GLN A 87 -3.31 1.27 -13.70
CA GLN A 87 -4.09 1.65 -12.51
C GLN A 87 -5.58 1.34 -12.69
N ILE A 88 -6.14 1.62 -13.85
CA ILE A 88 -7.55 1.35 -14.20
C ILE A 88 -7.81 -0.15 -14.24
N LEU A 89 -6.99 -0.93 -14.94
CA LEU A 89 -7.10 -2.39 -15.02
C LEU A 89 -7.05 -3.02 -13.62
N ARG A 90 -6.16 -2.53 -12.76
CA ARG A 90 -6.11 -2.96 -11.35
C ARG A 90 -7.41 -2.61 -10.61
N ALA A 91 -7.96 -1.42 -10.81
CA ALA A 91 -9.22 -1.01 -10.17
C ALA A 91 -10.42 -1.86 -10.62
N GLN A 92 -10.41 -2.32 -11.86
CA GLN A 92 -11.39 -3.26 -12.43
C GLN A 92 -11.18 -4.73 -11.97
N GLY A 93 -10.07 -5.02 -11.25
CA GLY A 93 -9.70 -6.38 -10.82
C GLY A 93 -8.89 -7.17 -11.86
N ASN A 94 -8.55 -6.59 -13.00
CA ASN A 94 -7.76 -7.20 -14.08
C ASN A 94 -6.26 -7.09 -13.78
N VAL A 95 -5.82 -7.74 -12.69
CA VAL A 95 -4.46 -7.58 -12.14
C VAL A 95 -3.40 -8.10 -13.10
N ASP A 96 -3.66 -9.22 -13.79
CA ASP A 96 -2.72 -9.80 -14.76
C ASP A 96 -2.49 -8.88 -15.96
N ASP A 97 -3.55 -8.27 -16.50
CA ASP A 97 -3.43 -7.33 -17.61
C ASP A 97 -2.70 -6.05 -17.19
N ALA A 98 -2.94 -5.58 -15.96
CA ALA A 98 -2.20 -4.47 -15.39
C ALA A 98 -0.70 -4.80 -15.26
N TYR A 99 -0.36 -5.99 -14.75
CA TYR A 99 1.02 -6.48 -14.67
C TYR A 99 1.68 -6.57 -16.05
N ASN A 100 0.99 -7.18 -17.03
CA ASN A 100 1.47 -7.32 -18.40
C ASN A 100 1.70 -5.95 -19.06
N THR A 101 0.84 -4.97 -18.79
CA THR A 101 0.98 -3.59 -19.28
C THR A 101 2.28 -2.95 -18.76
N CYS A 102 2.56 -3.05 -17.45
CA CYS A 102 3.81 -2.52 -16.88
C CYS A 102 5.04 -3.30 -17.36
N SER A 103 4.95 -4.64 -17.46
CA SER A 103 6.01 -5.49 -17.98
C SER A 103 6.38 -5.13 -19.41
N PHE A 104 5.38 -4.93 -20.27
CA PHE A 104 5.60 -4.52 -21.66
C PHE A 104 6.41 -3.22 -21.72
N VAL A 105 6.04 -2.20 -20.94
CA VAL A 105 6.76 -0.92 -20.94
C VAL A 105 8.19 -1.08 -20.46
N LEU A 106 8.41 -1.81 -19.35
CA LEU A 106 9.76 -2.04 -18.83
C LEU A 106 10.64 -2.77 -19.85
N LEU A 107 10.11 -3.77 -20.55
CA LEU A 107 10.84 -4.47 -21.64
C LEU A 107 11.19 -3.52 -22.79
N GLN A 108 10.27 -2.60 -23.17
CA GLN A 108 10.55 -1.60 -24.23
C GLN A 108 11.60 -0.57 -23.78
N LEU A 109 11.74 -0.33 -22.47
CA LEU A 109 12.76 0.54 -21.89
C LEU A 109 14.10 -0.20 -21.63
N GLY A 110 14.21 -1.46 -22.06
CA GLY A 110 15.46 -2.25 -21.98
C GLY A 110 15.64 -3.04 -20.68
N GLU A 111 14.63 -3.09 -19.82
CA GLU A 111 14.66 -3.84 -18.57
C GLU A 111 14.31 -5.31 -18.77
N THR A 112 14.72 -6.16 -17.84
CA THR A 112 14.41 -7.59 -17.84
C THR A 112 13.35 -7.93 -16.80
N ILE A 113 12.37 -8.73 -17.19
CA ILE A 113 11.28 -9.17 -16.29
C ILE A 113 11.50 -10.67 -16.01
N PRO A 114 11.75 -11.07 -14.76
CA PRO A 114 11.90 -12.46 -14.41
C PRO A 114 10.57 -13.20 -14.48
N GLU A 115 10.54 -14.41 -15.02
CA GLU A 115 9.35 -15.28 -15.01
C GLU A 115 8.98 -15.69 -13.58
N SER A 116 9.98 -16.01 -12.77
CA SER A 116 9.86 -16.33 -11.35
C SER A 116 11.14 -15.96 -10.60
N VAL A 117 11.01 -15.72 -9.31
CA VAL A 117 12.15 -15.44 -8.41
C VAL A 117 12.11 -16.43 -7.25
N ALA A 118 13.19 -17.17 -7.04
CA ALA A 118 13.32 -18.07 -5.90
C ALA A 118 13.48 -17.29 -4.58
N PRO A 119 13.02 -17.83 -3.44
CA PRO A 119 13.15 -17.17 -2.13
C PRO A 119 14.57 -16.76 -1.79
N GLU A 120 15.53 -17.65 -2.01
CA GLU A 120 16.95 -17.45 -1.72
C GLU A 120 17.55 -16.35 -2.59
N ALA A 121 17.19 -16.32 -3.89
CA ALA A 121 17.63 -15.27 -4.80
C ALA A 121 17.08 -13.90 -4.41
N ALA A 122 15.81 -13.83 -3.98
CA ALA A 122 15.22 -12.60 -3.47
C ALA A 122 15.95 -12.12 -2.20
N LYS A 123 16.29 -13.03 -1.28
CA LYS A 123 17.04 -12.70 -0.07
C LYS A 123 18.42 -12.13 -0.38
N THR A 124 19.18 -12.81 -1.22
CA THR A 124 20.51 -12.32 -1.67
C THR A 124 20.39 -10.94 -2.32
N LEU A 125 19.37 -10.72 -3.16
CA LEU A 125 19.16 -9.44 -3.81
C LEU A 125 18.85 -8.30 -2.80
N VAL A 126 18.11 -8.59 -1.73
CA VAL A 126 17.89 -7.63 -0.63
C VAL A 126 19.21 -7.31 0.08
N GLU A 127 20.00 -8.34 0.44
CA GLU A 127 21.30 -8.18 1.12
C GLU A 127 22.26 -7.34 0.27
N ASP A 128 22.38 -7.65 -1.02
CA ASP A 128 23.24 -6.92 -1.97
C ASP A 128 22.76 -5.45 -2.12
N THR A 129 21.45 -5.23 -2.16
CA THR A 129 20.89 -3.88 -2.29
C THR A 129 21.12 -3.04 -1.03
N LEU A 130 20.99 -3.64 0.16
CA LEU A 130 21.30 -2.98 1.43
C LEU A 130 22.79 -2.64 1.53
N LYS A 131 23.67 -3.57 1.15
CA LYS A 131 25.11 -3.31 1.11
C LYS A 131 25.44 -2.17 0.15
N MET A 132 24.83 -2.16 -1.05
CA MET A 132 25.01 -1.06 -2.00
C MET A 132 24.51 0.28 -1.41
N TYR A 133 23.40 0.26 -0.65
CA TYR A 133 22.92 1.46 0.05
C TYR A 133 23.96 1.96 1.05
N GLU A 134 24.53 1.09 1.88
CA GLU A 134 25.55 1.44 2.87
C GLU A 134 26.83 2.01 2.24
N GLU A 135 27.21 1.51 1.03
CA GLU A 135 28.40 1.97 0.30
C GLU A 135 28.19 3.33 -0.41
N VAL A 136 26.98 3.63 -0.84
CA VAL A 136 26.67 4.79 -1.71
C VAL A 136 26.02 5.94 -0.95
N TYR A 137 25.27 5.61 0.13
CA TYR A 137 24.48 6.57 0.84
C TYR A 137 25.36 7.49 1.71
N ASP A 138 25.35 8.77 1.36
CA ASP A 138 25.95 9.88 2.12
C ASP A 138 25.12 11.16 1.90
N ASP A 139 25.55 12.28 2.50
CA ASP A 139 24.88 13.57 2.34
C ASP A 139 24.90 14.05 0.88
N ASP A 140 25.95 13.74 0.13
CA ASP A 140 26.05 14.11 -1.30
C ASP A 140 25.06 13.32 -2.16
N TRP A 141 24.86 12.02 -1.85
CA TRP A 141 23.85 11.23 -2.54
C TRP A 141 22.43 11.75 -2.28
N LEU A 142 22.17 12.16 -1.03
CA LEU A 142 20.88 12.75 -0.69
C LEU A 142 20.57 13.99 -1.54
N GLU A 143 21.60 14.79 -1.88
CA GLU A 143 21.45 15.98 -2.71
C GLU A 143 21.37 15.65 -4.21
N ARG A 144 21.80 14.45 -4.63
CA ARG A 144 21.87 14.07 -6.03
C ARG A 144 20.50 13.70 -6.59
N LYS A 145 20.03 14.45 -7.59
CA LYS A 145 18.78 14.18 -8.31
C LYS A 145 19.04 13.30 -9.53
N MET A 146 18.11 12.41 -9.82
CA MET A 146 18.11 11.62 -11.06
C MET A 146 17.75 12.52 -12.23
N GLU A 147 18.76 12.83 -13.07
CA GLU A 147 18.58 13.72 -14.23
C GLU A 147 17.99 12.98 -15.45
N ASP A 148 18.29 11.68 -15.59
CA ASP A 148 17.83 10.86 -16.70
C ASP A 148 16.31 10.58 -16.59
N GLU A 149 15.55 11.15 -17.55
CA GLU A 149 14.10 10.99 -17.64
C GLU A 149 13.68 9.53 -17.91
N THR A 150 14.50 8.80 -18.68
CA THR A 150 14.24 7.37 -18.95
C THR A 150 14.37 6.57 -17.67
N MET A 151 15.43 6.79 -16.90
CA MET A 151 15.63 6.12 -15.61
C MET A 151 14.55 6.47 -14.60
N ARG A 152 14.11 7.74 -14.52
CA ARG A 152 12.96 8.13 -13.70
C ARG A 152 11.70 7.36 -14.08
N THR A 153 11.46 7.21 -15.36
CA THR A 153 10.32 6.46 -15.89
C THR A 153 10.43 4.96 -15.55
N VAL A 154 11.61 4.37 -15.68
CA VAL A 154 11.85 2.98 -15.28
C VAL A 154 11.55 2.78 -13.80
N VAL A 155 12.07 3.63 -12.90
CA VAL A 155 11.80 3.56 -11.45
C VAL A 155 10.31 3.69 -11.16
N LYS A 156 9.60 4.60 -11.87
CA LYS A 156 8.15 4.76 -11.77
C LYS A 156 7.39 3.48 -12.11
N PHE A 157 7.74 2.82 -13.20
CA PHE A 157 7.10 1.56 -13.62
C PHE A 157 7.47 0.39 -12.72
N TYR A 158 8.69 0.35 -12.18
CA TYR A 158 9.03 -0.63 -11.13
C TYR A 158 8.17 -0.44 -9.87
N GLY A 159 7.91 0.81 -9.44
CA GLY A 159 6.98 1.08 -8.36
C GLY A 159 5.55 0.59 -8.65
N ALA A 160 5.07 0.79 -9.87
CA ALA A 160 3.73 0.35 -10.29
C ALA A 160 3.62 -1.18 -10.35
N ILE A 161 4.60 -1.87 -10.99
CA ILE A 161 4.57 -3.32 -11.18
C ILE A 161 4.79 -4.10 -9.86
N THR A 162 5.47 -3.52 -8.89
CA THR A 162 5.75 -4.15 -7.59
C THR A 162 4.48 -4.65 -6.91
N PHE A 163 3.48 -3.77 -6.76
CA PHE A 163 2.22 -4.15 -6.12
C PHE A 163 1.43 -5.18 -6.94
N LEU A 164 1.47 -5.06 -8.26
CA LEU A 164 0.82 -6.00 -9.19
C LEU A 164 1.49 -7.39 -9.11
N ALA A 165 2.82 -7.44 -9.06
CA ALA A 165 3.58 -8.70 -8.88
C ALA A 165 3.23 -9.37 -7.54
N PHE A 166 3.07 -8.58 -6.49
CA PHE A 166 2.64 -9.07 -5.19
C PHE A 166 1.26 -9.75 -5.25
N LEU A 167 0.32 -9.19 -6.02
CA LEU A 167 -1.04 -9.71 -6.15
C LEU A 167 -1.15 -10.91 -7.11
N SER A 168 -0.40 -10.90 -8.23
CA SER A 168 -0.61 -11.85 -9.34
C SER A 168 0.56 -12.82 -9.58
N ARG A 169 1.70 -12.64 -8.93
CA ARG A 169 2.89 -13.50 -9.10
C ARG A 169 3.36 -14.05 -7.75
N SER A 170 4.37 -13.44 -7.17
CA SER A 170 4.88 -13.80 -5.86
C SER A 170 5.45 -12.59 -5.12
N ARG A 171 5.54 -12.68 -3.79
CA ARG A 171 6.27 -11.70 -2.99
C ARG A 171 7.73 -11.56 -3.41
N TYR A 172 8.36 -12.64 -3.85
CA TYR A 172 9.77 -12.65 -4.25
C TYR A 172 9.99 -11.92 -5.57
N THR A 173 9.05 -12.03 -6.50
CA THR A 173 9.04 -11.22 -7.74
C THR A 173 8.87 -9.74 -7.42
N ALA A 174 7.97 -9.39 -6.49
CA ALA A 174 7.80 -8.01 -6.04
C ALA A 174 9.08 -7.45 -5.39
N ILE A 175 9.75 -8.23 -4.53
CA ILE A 175 11.04 -7.86 -3.92
C ILE A 175 12.09 -7.58 -5.00
N CYS A 176 12.16 -8.40 -6.06
CA CYS A 176 13.08 -8.16 -7.16
C CYS A 176 12.87 -6.77 -7.80
N PHE A 177 11.64 -6.39 -8.07
CA PHE A 177 11.35 -5.07 -8.65
C PHE A 177 11.66 -3.91 -7.68
N ILE A 178 11.41 -4.09 -6.39
CA ILE A 178 11.79 -3.11 -5.37
C ILE A 178 13.30 -2.90 -5.36
N CYS A 179 14.07 -3.98 -5.29
CA CYS A 179 15.53 -3.92 -5.29
C CYS A 179 16.05 -3.23 -6.55
N LYS A 180 15.51 -3.55 -7.73
CA LYS A 180 15.85 -2.89 -8.99
C LYS A 180 15.61 -1.39 -8.95
N ALA A 181 14.43 -0.95 -8.48
CA ALA A 181 14.10 0.48 -8.33
C ALA A 181 15.06 1.21 -7.39
N VAL A 182 15.42 0.58 -6.26
CA VAL A 182 16.38 1.13 -5.30
C VAL A 182 17.79 1.19 -5.89
N GLN A 183 18.29 0.12 -6.51
CA GLN A 183 19.61 0.08 -7.14
C GLN A 183 19.76 1.14 -8.22
N LEU A 184 18.74 1.34 -9.08
CA LEU A 184 18.75 2.42 -10.08
C LEU A 184 18.79 3.79 -9.43
N SER A 185 18.06 3.99 -8.32
CA SER A 185 18.11 5.26 -7.58
C SER A 185 19.46 5.50 -6.94
N LEU A 186 20.10 4.48 -6.38
CA LEU A 186 21.45 4.58 -5.81
C LEU A 186 22.48 4.95 -6.87
N GLN A 187 22.40 4.35 -8.06
CA GLN A 187 23.33 4.59 -9.16
C GLN A 187 23.16 5.97 -9.83
N ASN A 188 21.91 6.42 -10.00
CA ASN A 188 21.58 7.56 -10.85
C ASN A 188 21.10 8.80 -10.05
N GLY A 189 21.00 8.71 -8.73
CA GLY A 189 20.42 9.74 -7.86
C GLY A 189 18.95 9.50 -7.54
N ALA A 190 18.43 10.25 -6.56
CA ALA A 190 17.07 10.11 -6.08
C ALA A 190 16.05 10.79 -7.00
N CYS A 191 14.86 10.22 -7.10
CA CYS A 191 13.69 10.81 -7.76
C CYS A 191 12.46 10.72 -6.86
N VAL A 192 11.35 11.30 -7.29
CA VAL A 192 10.07 11.32 -6.55
C VAL A 192 9.54 9.93 -6.15
N TYR A 193 9.96 8.87 -6.82
CA TYR A 193 9.56 7.48 -6.56
C TYR A 193 10.52 6.74 -5.62
N THR A 194 11.74 7.26 -5.43
CA THR A 194 12.78 6.66 -4.58
C THR A 194 12.34 6.46 -3.12
N PRO A 195 11.68 7.44 -2.45
CA PRO A 195 11.22 7.28 -1.07
C PRO A 195 10.35 6.05 -0.86
N LEU A 196 9.37 5.86 -1.75
CA LEU A 196 8.46 4.70 -1.67
C LEU A 196 9.20 3.38 -1.87
N SER A 197 10.12 3.31 -2.85
CA SER A 197 10.90 2.09 -3.12
C SER A 197 11.81 1.71 -1.94
N LEU A 198 12.46 2.70 -1.30
CA LEU A 198 13.26 2.47 -0.09
C LEU A 198 12.40 1.95 1.07
N LEU A 199 11.23 2.54 1.32
CA LEU A 199 10.33 2.10 2.39
C LEU A 199 9.78 0.69 2.14
N GLN A 200 9.50 0.34 0.89
CA GLN A 200 9.09 -1.00 0.53
C GLN A 200 10.22 -2.01 0.78
N LEU A 201 11.47 -1.68 0.41
CA LEU A 201 12.64 -2.51 0.70
C LEU A 201 12.79 -2.72 2.21
N MET A 202 12.72 -1.64 3.01
CA MET A 202 12.82 -1.72 4.46
C MET A 202 11.71 -2.57 5.08
N GLY A 203 10.47 -2.44 4.59
CA GLY A 203 9.35 -3.24 5.05
C GLY A 203 9.57 -4.76 4.88
N PHE A 204 10.28 -5.18 3.81
CA PHE A 204 10.63 -6.59 3.61
C PHE A 204 11.88 -7.00 4.40
N ALA A 205 12.89 -6.14 4.46
CA ALA A 205 14.13 -6.42 5.18
C ALA A 205 13.92 -6.58 6.69
N MET A 206 13.00 -5.84 7.29
CA MET A 206 12.66 -5.92 8.71
C MET A 206 12.04 -7.28 9.12
N GLU A 207 11.46 -8.02 8.19
CA GLU A 207 10.93 -9.36 8.47
C GLU A 207 12.06 -10.36 8.81
N ASP A 208 13.31 -10.11 8.34
CA ASP A 208 14.46 -11.01 8.47
C ASP A 208 15.51 -10.64 9.55
N LYS A 209 15.20 -9.77 10.53
CA LYS A 209 16.01 -9.46 11.73
C LYS A 209 17.13 -8.41 11.67
N HIS A 210 17.23 -7.56 10.67
CA HIS A 210 18.24 -6.48 10.63
C HIS A 210 17.71 -5.11 11.11
N ALA A 211 16.94 -5.07 12.20
CA ALA A 211 15.99 -4.01 12.50
C ALA A 211 16.56 -2.62 12.83
N ALA A 212 17.66 -2.49 13.59
CA ALA A 212 18.07 -1.18 14.13
C ALA A 212 18.53 -0.17 13.05
N ASN A 213 19.35 -0.60 12.09
CA ASN A 213 19.83 0.28 11.02
C ASN A 213 18.73 0.60 9.99
N LEU A 214 17.73 -0.28 9.85
CA LEU A 214 16.68 -0.16 8.84
C LEU A 214 15.70 0.99 9.14
N TYR A 215 15.44 1.28 10.42
CA TYR A 215 14.58 2.40 10.79
C TYR A 215 15.21 3.77 10.43
N HIS A 216 16.52 3.90 10.57
CA HIS A 216 17.24 5.10 10.13
C HIS A 216 17.11 5.31 8.61
N ILE A 217 17.29 4.24 7.83
CA ILE A 217 17.10 4.27 6.38
C ILE A 217 15.66 4.67 6.02
N ALA A 218 14.67 4.16 6.75
CA ALA A 218 13.29 4.52 6.55
C ALA A 218 12.99 5.99 6.88
N LYS A 219 13.59 6.55 7.91
CA LYS A 219 13.52 8.00 8.21
C LYS A 219 14.16 8.85 7.11
N ASN A 220 15.29 8.43 6.58
CA ASN A 220 15.94 9.10 5.45
C ASN A 220 15.05 9.08 4.20
N ALA A 221 14.36 7.96 3.93
CA ALA A 221 13.39 7.90 2.84
C ALA A 221 12.20 8.86 3.05
N LEU A 222 11.76 9.07 4.31
CA LEU A 222 10.72 10.04 4.63
C LEU A 222 11.20 11.49 4.41
N SER A 223 12.43 11.82 4.82
CA SER A 223 13.01 13.17 4.59
C SER A 223 13.25 13.46 3.11
N LEU A 224 13.56 12.44 2.29
CA LEU A 224 13.63 12.60 0.84
C LEU A 224 12.30 13.06 0.21
N LEU A 225 11.16 12.66 0.80
CA LEU A 225 9.85 13.10 0.29
C LEU A 225 9.68 14.62 0.32
N GLU A 226 10.22 15.29 1.34
CA GLU A 226 10.13 16.75 1.52
C GLU A 226 10.93 17.53 0.47
N ARG A 227 11.84 16.87 -0.25
CA ARG A 227 12.70 17.48 -1.27
C ARG A 227 12.09 17.51 -2.67
N PHE A 228 11.03 16.76 -2.87
CA PHE A 228 10.35 16.68 -4.16
C PHE A 228 8.97 17.34 -4.06
N ASP A 229 8.56 17.96 -5.14
CA ASP A 229 7.16 18.37 -5.32
C ASP A 229 6.34 17.11 -5.63
N VAL A 230 5.73 16.55 -4.59
CA VAL A 230 5.05 15.24 -4.67
C VAL A 230 3.55 15.39 -4.65
N GLY A 231 2.87 14.62 -5.49
CA GLY A 231 1.41 14.51 -5.46
C GLY A 231 0.91 13.72 -4.24
N GLY A 232 -0.38 13.88 -3.93
CA GLY A 232 -0.99 13.24 -2.78
C GLY A 232 -0.98 11.71 -2.83
N ASP A 233 -0.88 11.09 -4.00
CA ASP A 233 -0.72 9.65 -4.18
C ASP A 233 0.64 9.15 -3.67
N GLN A 234 1.75 9.87 -3.95
CA GLN A 234 3.07 9.56 -3.41
C GLN A 234 3.10 9.73 -1.89
N ILE A 235 2.52 10.83 -1.37
CA ILE A 235 2.41 11.06 0.08
C ILE A 235 1.66 9.90 0.74
N SER A 236 0.50 9.51 0.19
CA SER A 236 -0.27 8.38 0.70
C SER A 236 0.53 7.07 0.69
N GLY A 237 1.22 6.77 -0.42
CA GLY A 237 2.04 5.58 -0.56
C GLY A 237 3.20 5.53 0.43
N VAL A 238 3.91 6.63 0.61
CA VAL A 238 5.00 6.77 1.57
C VAL A 238 4.50 6.65 3.01
N PHE A 239 3.45 7.39 3.37
CA PHE A 239 2.88 7.36 4.73
C PHE A 239 2.31 5.99 5.09
N MET A 240 1.64 5.31 4.15
CA MET A 240 1.15 3.96 4.36
C MET A 240 2.29 2.97 4.64
N ASN A 241 3.40 3.03 3.89
CA ASN A 241 4.52 2.13 4.11
C ASN A 241 5.30 2.51 5.38
N PHE A 242 5.56 3.80 5.64
CA PHE A 242 6.31 4.21 6.82
C PHE A 242 5.49 4.02 8.10
N TYR A 243 4.36 4.70 8.26
CA TYR A 243 3.57 4.67 9.49
C TYR A 243 2.71 3.42 9.65
N GLY A 244 2.28 2.81 8.54
CA GLY A 244 1.44 1.61 8.57
C GLY A 244 2.23 0.30 8.70
N ARG A 245 3.55 0.29 8.45
CA ARG A 245 4.35 -0.95 8.44
C ARG A 245 5.67 -0.86 9.20
N ILE A 246 6.31 0.29 9.31
CA ILE A 246 7.66 0.46 9.86
C ILE A 246 7.62 1.19 11.19
N ALA A 247 7.13 2.43 11.21
CA ALA A 247 7.22 3.33 12.36
C ALA A 247 6.55 2.77 13.62
N TRP A 248 5.49 2.00 13.50
CA TRP A 248 4.82 1.39 14.65
C TRP A 248 5.68 0.42 15.48
N HIS A 249 6.85 0.03 14.99
CA HIS A 249 7.82 -0.72 15.78
C HIS A 249 8.66 0.17 16.70
N TYR A 250 8.69 1.48 16.43
CA TYR A 250 9.57 2.47 17.06
C TYR A 250 8.83 3.67 17.63
N GLU A 251 7.69 4.04 17.05
CA GLU A 251 6.90 5.22 17.41
C GLU A 251 5.57 4.84 18.05
N PRO A 252 4.98 5.70 18.90
CA PRO A 252 3.65 5.48 19.47
C PRO A 252 2.59 5.26 18.38
N PHE A 253 1.68 4.31 18.61
CA PHE A 253 0.60 4.00 17.67
C PHE A 253 -0.27 5.23 17.34
N GLN A 254 -0.47 6.14 18.28
CA GLN A 254 -1.22 7.38 18.09
C GLN A 254 -0.56 8.27 17.04
N VAL A 255 0.76 8.45 17.12
CA VAL A 255 1.55 9.22 16.14
C VAL A 255 1.42 8.59 14.75
N CYS A 256 1.52 7.26 14.66
CA CYS A 256 1.32 6.54 13.41
C CYS A 256 -0.09 6.75 12.85
N GLY A 257 -1.13 6.66 13.70
CA GLY A 257 -2.53 6.87 13.32
C GLY A 257 -2.79 8.27 12.77
N ASP A 258 -2.27 9.31 13.42
CA ASP A 258 -2.46 10.71 13.00
C ASP A 258 -1.78 10.98 11.64
N ASN A 259 -0.59 10.47 11.42
CA ASN A 259 0.09 10.62 10.14
C ASN A 259 -0.59 9.79 9.04
N LEU A 260 -1.14 8.62 9.34
CA LEU A 260 -1.94 7.85 8.39
C LEU A 260 -3.23 8.57 7.99
N ARG A 261 -3.89 9.30 8.90
CA ARG A 261 -5.04 10.18 8.58
C ARG A 261 -4.63 11.28 7.59
N ARG A 262 -3.47 11.92 7.79
CA ARG A 262 -2.91 12.89 6.83
C ARG A 262 -2.62 12.25 5.47
N GLY A 263 -2.08 11.02 5.45
CA GLY A 263 -1.89 10.26 4.22
C GLY A 263 -3.20 9.93 3.50
N PHE A 264 -4.26 9.62 4.25
CA PHE A 264 -5.60 9.43 3.69
C PHE A 264 -6.13 10.71 3.02
N GLU A 265 -6.06 11.84 3.72
CA GLU A 265 -6.52 13.14 3.21
C GLU A 265 -5.76 13.56 1.94
N SER A 266 -4.44 13.35 1.92
CA SER A 266 -3.61 13.63 0.74
C SER A 266 -3.99 12.78 -0.46
N GLY A 267 -4.27 11.48 -0.26
CA GLY A 267 -4.74 10.60 -1.32
C GLY A 267 -6.12 10.99 -1.84
N LEU A 268 -7.03 11.31 -0.93
CA LEU A 268 -8.39 11.71 -1.29
C LEU A 268 -8.40 13.00 -2.11
N SER A 269 -7.61 14.00 -1.73
CA SER A 269 -7.49 15.26 -2.45
C SER A 269 -6.90 15.09 -3.85
N SER A 270 -5.99 14.15 -4.05
CA SER A 270 -5.42 13.83 -5.38
C SER A 270 -6.31 12.90 -6.23
N GLY A 271 -7.48 12.48 -5.73
CA GLY A 271 -8.34 11.50 -6.40
C GLY A 271 -7.76 10.08 -6.45
N SER A 272 -6.76 9.80 -5.62
CA SER A 272 -6.07 8.51 -5.57
C SER A 272 -6.73 7.54 -4.60
N ASN A 273 -6.98 6.31 -5.07
CA ASN A 273 -7.46 5.22 -4.21
C ASN A 273 -6.42 4.75 -3.17
N LEU A 274 -5.16 5.21 -3.25
CA LEU A 274 -4.12 4.87 -2.28
C LEU A 274 -4.43 5.41 -0.88
N GLY A 275 -5.15 6.53 -0.76
CA GLY A 275 -5.63 7.05 0.52
C GLY A 275 -6.40 6.00 1.33
N PHE A 276 -7.19 5.14 0.69
CA PHE A 276 -7.95 4.10 1.41
C PHE A 276 -7.07 2.99 2.01
N HIS A 277 -5.86 2.79 1.51
CA HIS A 277 -4.89 1.93 2.19
C HIS A 277 -4.41 2.58 3.50
N CYS A 278 -4.21 3.93 3.52
CA CYS A 278 -3.96 4.65 4.77
C CYS A 278 -5.14 4.50 5.73
N ALA A 279 -6.40 4.68 5.28
CA ALA A 279 -7.59 4.52 6.10
C ALA A 279 -7.67 3.12 6.75
N PHE A 280 -7.35 2.06 6.01
CA PHE A 280 -7.26 0.71 6.58
C PHE A 280 -6.23 0.63 7.72
N HIS A 281 -5.04 1.20 7.52
CA HIS A 281 -4.00 1.22 8.54
C HIS A 281 -4.35 2.14 9.73
N VAL A 282 -5.09 3.25 9.53
CA VAL A 282 -5.66 4.07 10.61
C VAL A 282 -6.51 3.19 11.53
N ILE A 283 -7.49 2.49 10.97
CA ILE A 283 -8.41 1.67 11.76
C ILE A 283 -7.67 0.54 12.49
N LYS A 284 -6.74 -0.12 11.80
CA LYS A 284 -5.88 -1.15 12.40
C LYS A 284 -5.10 -0.61 13.60
N THR A 285 -4.49 0.55 13.46
CA THR A 285 -3.69 1.20 14.51
C THR A 285 -4.59 1.66 15.66
N ALA A 286 -5.75 2.24 15.36
CA ALA A 286 -6.72 2.72 16.35
C ALA A 286 -7.29 1.60 17.23
N ILE A 287 -7.58 0.42 16.66
CA ILE A 287 -8.01 -0.77 17.42
C ILE A 287 -6.93 -1.17 18.44
N ILE A 288 -5.67 -1.18 18.01
CA ILE A 288 -4.54 -1.62 18.84
C ILE A 288 -4.19 -0.59 19.91
N SER A 289 -4.24 0.71 19.59
CA SER A 289 -3.93 1.80 20.51
C SER A 289 -5.01 2.05 21.56
N GLY A 290 -6.18 1.37 21.45
CA GLY A 290 -7.26 1.51 22.40
C GLY A 290 -8.06 2.82 22.26
N GLU A 291 -8.20 3.33 21.05
CA GLU A 291 -9.10 4.46 20.78
C GLU A 291 -10.55 4.12 21.18
N LYS A 292 -11.32 5.15 21.51
CA LYS A 292 -12.74 4.97 21.92
C LYS A 292 -13.53 4.30 20.79
N LEU A 293 -14.14 3.15 21.11
CA LEU A 293 -14.83 2.30 20.12
C LEU A 293 -15.97 3.04 19.39
N ASP A 294 -16.73 3.91 20.09
CA ASP A 294 -17.80 4.69 19.46
C ASP A 294 -17.27 5.70 18.42
N SER A 295 -16.13 6.33 18.70
CA SER A 295 -15.46 7.24 17.77
C SER A 295 -14.89 6.47 16.57
N LEU A 296 -14.27 5.34 16.85
CA LEU A 296 -13.70 4.47 15.84
C LEU A 296 -14.77 3.90 14.90
N LEU A 297 -15.95 3.51 15.44
CA LEU A 297 -17.06 3.03 14.62
C LEU A 297 -17.55 4.12 13.64
N LYS A 298 -17.67 5.36 14.11
CA LYS A 298 -18.03 6.51 13.24
C LYS A 298 -16.99 6.75 12.14
N GLU A 299 -15.71 6.65 12.45
CA GLU A 299 -14.63 6.80 11.48
C GLU A 299 -14.64 5.68 10.44
N ILE A 300 -14.87 4.44 10.85
CA ILE A 300 -15.06 3.30 9.93
C ILE A 300 -16.26 3.54 9.01
N ASP A 301 -17.40 3.96 9.55
CA ASP A 301 -18.62 4.22 8.78
C ASP A 301 -18.40 5.36 7.76
N TYR A 302 -17.63 6.38 8.12
CA TYR A 302 -17.23 7.45 7.21
C TYR A 302 -16.38 6.91 6.03
N TYR A 303 -15.35 6.11 6.30
CA TYR A 303 -14.54 5.50 5.24
C TYR A 303 -15.35 4.55 4.36
N LEU A 304 -16.23 3.74 4.95
CA LEU A 304 -17.13 2.84 4.19
C LEU A 304 -18.11 3.61 3.30
N HIS A 305 -18.59 4.76 3.75
CA HIS A 305 -19.44 5.63 2.94
C HIS A 305 -18.71 6.16 1.71
N LEU A 306 -17.48 6.64 1.89
CA LEU A 306 -16.66 7.10 0.78
C LEU A 306 -16.32 5.98 -0.20
N LEU A 307 -15.99 4.78 0.29
CA LEU A 307 -15.65 3.61 -0.54
C LEU A 307 -16.78 3.15 -1.46
N LYS A 308 -18.05 3.45 -1.14
CA LYS A 308 -19.17 3.23 -2.07
C LYS A 308 -19.05 4.09 -3.32
N THR A 309 -18.58 5.34 -3.15
CA THR A 309 -18.37 6.28 -4.26
C THR A 309 -17.17 5.85 -5.11
N TYR A 310 -16.08 5.44 -4.46
CA TYR A 310 -14.82 5.08 -5.11
C TYR A 310 -14.75 3.62 -5.60
N LYS A 311 -15.79 2.81 -5.40
CA LYS A 311 -15.94 1.42 -5.87
C LYS A 311 -14.74 0.50 -5.53
N SER A 312 -14.05 0.74 -4.41
CA SER A 312 -12.92 -0.08 -3.97
C SER A 312 -13.38 -1.24 -3.08
N GLU A 313 -13.78 -2.36 -3.69
CA GLU A 313 -14.30 -3.52 -2.97
C GLU A 313 -13.25 -4.15 -2.03
N LEU A 314 -11.96 -4.12 -2.40
CA LEU A 314 -10.87 -4.67 -1.58
C LEU A 314 -10.82 -3.96 -0.22
N MET A 315 -10.74 -2.65 -0.19
CA MET A 315 -10.65 -1.87 1.05
C MET A 315 -11.98 -1.88 1.81
N LYS A 316 -13.10 -1.87 1.12
CA LYS A 316 -14.42 -1.99 1.73
C LYS A 316 -14.55 -3.26 2.56
N ASN A 317 -14.19 -4.42 2.00
CA ASN A 317 -14.26 -5.69 2.70
C ASN A 317 -13.32 -5.72 3.93
N ALA A 318 -12.10 -5.19 3.82
CA ALA A 318 -11.17 -5.10 4.94
C ALA A 318 -11.73 -4.24 6.09
N LEU A 319 -12.35 -3.12 5.78
CA LEU A 319 -12.99 -2.25 6.78
C LEU A 319 -14.27 -2.84 7.37
N LEU A 320 -15.04 -3.63 6.62
CA LEU A 320 -16.23 -4.31 7.14
C LEU A 320 -15.88 -5.30 8.25
N ILE A 321 -14.78 -6.05 8.13
CA ILE A 321 -14.27 -6.95 9.18
C ILE A 321 -13.97 -6.16 10.47
N SER A 322 -13.30 -5.03 10.32
CA SER A 322 -12.97 -4.14 11.44
C SER A 322 -14.25 -3.56 12.08
N ARG A 323 -15.22 -3.14 11.26
CA ARG A 323 -16.51 -2.62 11.71
C ARG A 323 -17.28 -3.64 12.56
N GLU A 324 -17.39 -4.88 12.07
CA GLU A 324 -18.06 -5.96 12.80
C GLU A 324 -17.37 -6.24 14.15
N THR A 325 -16.03 -6.17 14.15
CA THR A 325 -15.25 -6.35 15.39
C THR A 325 -15.56 -5.25 16.39
N VAL A 326 -15.51 -3.98 15.99
CA VAL A 326 -15.77 -2.83 16.85
C VAL A 326 -17.21 -2.84 17.37
N SER A 327 -18.20 -3.09 16.50
CA SER A 327 -19.60 -3.22 16.90
C SER A 327 -19.82 -4.32 17.94
N ALA A 328 -19.24 -5.51 17.72
CA ALA A 328 -19.39 -6.61 18.66
C ALA A 328 -18.74 -6.33 20.03
N LEU A 329 -17.66 -5.55 20.07
CA LEU A 329 -17.03 -5.13 21.32
C LEU A 329 -17.88 -4.09 22.08
N ILE A 330 -18.57 -3.19 21.36
CA ILE A 330 -19.52 -2.21 21.95
C ILE A 330 -20.73 -2.93 22.54
N ASP A 331 -21.35 -3.82 21.76
CA ASP A 331 -22.61 -4.49 22.12
C ASP A 331 -22.43 -5.60 23.15
N LYS A 332 -21.17 -5.94 23.53
CA LYS A 332 -20.83 -7.09 24.37
C LYS A 332 -21.48 -8.40 23.88
N GLY A 333 -21.77 -8.46 22.59
CA GLY A 333 -22.46 -9.59 21.96
C GLY A 333 -21.59 -10.83 21.85
N GLU A 334 -22.21 -12.03 21.77
CA GLU A 334 -21.52 -13.25 21.42
C GLU A 334 -20.83 -13.09 20.06
N ALA A 335 -19.60 -13.59 19.99
CA ALA A 335 -18.82 -13.59 18.75
C ALA A 335 -19.47 -14.55 17.73
N THR A 336 -20.44 -14.05 16.96
CA THR A 336 -20.85 -14.74 15.72
C THR A 336 -19.64 -14.88 14.81
N SER A 337 -19.54 -15.97 14.08
CA SER A 337 -18.44 -16.13 13.10
C SER A 337 -18.46 -14.98 12.10
N ILE A 338 -17.31 -14.32 11.92
CA ILE A 338 -17.18 -13.37 10.82
C ILE A 338 -17.23 -14.21 9.55
N GLU A 339 -18.36 -14.21 8.85
CA GLU A 339 -18.45 -14.71 7.48
C GLU A 339 -17.76 -13.70 6.55
N ALA A 340 -16.44 -13.71 6.57
CA ALA A 340 -15.70 -13.01 5.55
C ALA A 340 -16.02 -13.67 4.20
N LYS A 341 -16.65 -12.95 3.29
CA LYS A 341 -16.55 -13.24 1.85
C LYS A 341 -15.08 -13.12 1.50
N VAL A 342 -14.43 -14.28 1.52
CA VAL A 342 -12.99 -14.46 1.61
C VAL A 342 -12.33 -13.90 0.37
N PHE A 343 -11.44 -12.96 0.58
CA PHE A 343 -10.29 -12.73 -0.28
C PHE A 343 -9.54 -14.06 -0.52
N ASN A 344 -8.84 -14.18 -1.63
CA ASN A 344 -7.94 -15.29 -1.93
C ASN A 344 -7.13 -15.71 -0.69
N ASN A 345 -6.68 -16.95 -0.60
CA ASN A 345 -6.02 -17.57 0.57
C ASN A 345 -4.92 -16.75 1.27
N SER A 346 -4.38 -15.72 0.62
CA SER A 346 -3.38 -14.78 1.16
C SER A 346 -3.93 -13.72 2.14
N SER A 347 -5.25 -13.64 2.37
CA SER A 347 -5.88 -12.60 3.18
C SER A 347 -6.71 -13.13 4.36
N GLN A 348 -6.42 -14.33 4.84
CA GLN A 348 -7.11 -14.88 6.01
C GLN A 348 -6.59 -14.34 7.35
N GLU A 349 -5.36 -13.83 7.39
CA GLU A 349 -4.74 -13.34 8.63
C GLU A 349 -5.57 -12.24 9.32
N PRO A 350 -6.05 -11.19 8.63
CA PRO A 350 -6.91 -10.20 9.27
C PRO A 350 -8.18 -10.78 9.90
N VAL A 351 -8.79 -11.75 9.23
CA VAL A 351 -9.99 -12.41 9.75
C VAL A 351 -9.67 -13.15 11.05
N PHE A 352 -8.58 -13.94 11.07
CA PHE A 352 -8.18 -14.66 12.26
C PHE A 352 -7.74 -13.74 13.40
N PHE A 353 -7.02 -12.64 13.09
CA PHE A 353 -6.68 -11.63 14.08
C PHE A 353 -7.94 -11.04 14.73
N HIS A 354 -8.88 -10.58 13.94
CA HIS A 354 -10.11 -9.99 14.45
C HIS A 354 -10.95 -10.97 15.25
N GLN A 355 -11.01 -12.25 14.85
CA GLN A 355 -11.67 -13.30 15.63
C GLN A 355 -10.94 -13.57 16.94
N ALA A 356 -9.60 -13.62 16.94
CA ALA A 356 -8.79 -13.79 18.13
C ALA A 356 -8.97 -12.61 19.11
N TYR A 357 -8.93 -11.37 18.58
CA TYR A 357 -9.07 -10.14 19.35
C TYR A 357 -10.45 -10.05 20.03
N ARG A 358 -11.53 -10.34 19.29
CA ARG A 358 -12.88 -10.44 19.88
C ARG A 358 -12.97 -11.50 20.95
N ALA A 359 -12.45 -12.71 20.68
CA ALA A 359 -12.46 -13.80 21.64
C ALA A 359 -11.66 -13.46 22.92
N PHE A 360 -10.55 -12.73 22.79
CA PHE A 360 -9.76 -12.25 23.92
C PHE A 360 -10.60 -11.32 24.82
N TRP A 361 -11.18 -10.28 24.27
CA TRP A 361 -11.94 -9.31 25.05
C TRP A 361 -13.28 -9.86 25.58
N SER A 362 -13.84 -10.87 24.94
CA SER A 362 -15.04 -11.58 25.40
C SER A 362 -14.73 -12.74 26.38
N GLY A 363 -13.45 -12.98 26.72
CA GLY A 363 -13.04 -14.01 27.67
C GLY A 363 -13.08 -15.47 27.15
N TYR A 364 -13.24 -15.66 25.83
CA TYR A 364 -13.25 -16.99 25.19
C TYR A 364 -11.83 -17.51 24.94
N THR A 365 -11.10 -17.84 26.02
CA THR A 365 -9.67 -18.15 26.00
C THR A 365 -9.26 -19.26 25.02
N VAL A 366 -10.07 -20.31 24.87
CA VAL A 366 -9.77 -21.43 23.96
C VAL A 366 -9.90 -21.02 22.50
N ARG A 367 -10.98 -20.29 22.16
CA ARG A 367 -11.16 -19.74 20.80
C ARG A 367 -10.08 -18.71 20.45
N CYS A 368 -9.74 -17.86 21.39
CA CYS A 368 -8.67 -16.88 21.25
C CYS A 368 -7.34 -17.56 20.90
N HIS A 369 -6.93 -18.57 21.67
CA HIS A 369 -5.71 -19.33 21.40
C HIS A 369 -5.73 -19.98 20.01
N HIS A 370 -6.83 -20.64 19.64
CA HIS A 370 -6.99 -21.28 18.33
C HIS A 370 -6.78 -20.30 17.16
N TYR A 371 -7.37 -19.11 17.24
CA TYR A 371 -7.25 -18.13 16.15
C TYR A 371 -5.87 -17.47 16.10
N PHE A 372 -5.21 -17.21 17.23
CA PHE A 372 -3.82 -16.74 17.23
C PHE A 372 -2.85 -17.78 16.67
N GLU A 373 -3.08 -19.07 16.92
CA GLU A 373 -2.30 -20.12 16.27
C GLU A 373 -2.49 -20.14 14.75
N LYS A 374 -3.72 -19.94 14.28
CA LYS A 374 -3.96 -19.80 12.84
C LYS A 374 -3.22 -18.59 12.25
N CYS A 375 -3.19 -17.43 12.93
CA CYS A 375 -2.38 -16.30 12.52
C CYS A 375 -0.89 -16.67 12.42
N SER A 376 -0.35 -17.36 13.43
CA SER A 376 1.06 -17.75 13.46
C SER A 376 1.43 -18.74 12.35
N GLN A 377 0.52 -19.60 11.93
CA GLN A 377 0.73 -20.53 10.81
C GLN A 377 0.77 -19.85 9.44
N LEU A 378 0.16 -18.67 9.33
CA LEU A 378 0.22 -17.83 8.12
C LEU A 378 1.45 -16.92 8.11
N SER A 379 2.23 -16.87 9.19
CA SER A 379 3.48 -16.10 9.26
C SER A 379 4.48 -16.60 8.21
N GLY A 380 4.93 -15.70 7.33
CA GLY A 380 5.72 -16.00 6.11
C GLY A 380 5.01 -15.61 4.81
N GLN A 381 3.68 -15.44 4.87
CA GLN A 381 2.91 -14.68 3.89
C GLN A 381 2.88 -13.20 4.33
N TYR A 382 2.29 -12.33 3.52
CA TYR A 382 2.18 -10.90 3.83
C TYR A 382 1.50 -10.67 5.19
N VAL A 383 2.29 -10.27 6.19
CA VAL A 383 1.80 -9.99 7.56
C VAL A 383 1.20 -8.58 7.58
N GLN A 384 -0.12 -8.48 7.76
CA GLN A 384 -0.83 -7.20 7.84
C GLN A 384 -0.83 -6.59 9.24
N PHE A 385 -0.69 -7.42 10.28
CA PHE A 385 -0.67 -6.98 11.67
C PHE A 385 0.74 -7.05 12.25
N ASN A 386 1.03 -6.13 13.19
CA ASN A 386 2.32 -6.12 13.88
C ASN A 386 2.54 -7.44 14.62
N PRO A 387 3.60 -8.20 14.33
CA PRO A 387 3.88 -9.48 14.95
C PRO A 387 4.00 -9.40 16.49
N PHE A 388 4.47 -8.27 17.04
CA PHE A 388 4.55 -8.06 18.47
C PHE A 388 3.17 -7.98 19.12
N VAL A 389 2.22 -7.32 18.46
CA VAL A 389 0.83 -7.24 18.94
C VAL A 389 0.17 -8.62 18.96
N LEU A 390 0.39 -9.42 17.91
CA LEU A 390 -0.09 -10.81 17.87
C LEU A 390 0.48 -11.62 19.03
N LYS A 391 1.80 -11.60 19.25
CA LYS A 391 2.48 -12.29 20.33
C LYS A 391 2.04 -11.79 21.71
N PHE A 392 1.84 -10.47 21.87
CA PHE A 392 1.40 -9.85 23.11
C PHE A 392 0.02 -10.40 23.55
N TYR A 393 -0.99 -10.30 22.69
CA TYR A 393 -2.34 -10.79 23.04
C TYR A 393 -2.39 -12.31 23.18
N HIS A 394 -1.64 -13.07 22.37
CA HIS A 394 -1.53 -14.51 22.50
C HIS A 394 -0.87 -14.91 23.83
N GLY A 395 0.18 -14.19 24.23
CA GLY A 395 0.84 -14.35 25.53
C GLY A 395 -0.08 -14.05 26.70
N LEU A 396 -0.81 -12.93 26.68
CA LEU A 396 -1.78 -12.57 27.72
C LEU A 396 -2.90 -13.61 27.84
N ASN A 397 -3.47 -14.07 26.72
CA ASN A 397 -4.47 -15.14 26.72
C ASN A 397 -3.91 -16.43 27.32
N SER A 398 -2.67 -16.79 26.98
CA SER A 398 -2.01 -18.01 27.51
C SER A 398 -1.75 -17.91 29.02
N LEU A 399 -1.40 -16.73 29.52
CA LEU A 399 -1.30 -16.47 30.96
C LEU A 399 -2.65 -16.68 31.69
N ASP A 400 -3.75 -16.20 31.10
CA ASP A 400 -5.09 -16.39 31.67
C ASP A 400 -5.48 -17.87 31.72
N VAL A 401 -5.17 -18.65 30.68
CA VAL A 401 -5.38 -20.10 30.65
C VAL A 401 -4.55 -20.79 31.71
N LEU A 402 -3.28 -20.46 31.89
CA LEU A 402 -2.40 -21.02 32.91
C LEU A 402 -2.89 -20.74 34.33
N LYS A 403 -3.51 -19.55 34.56
CA LYS A 403 -4.12 -19.22 35.87
C LYS A 403 -5.38 -20.05 36.14
N LYS A 404 -6.20 -20.33 35.14
CA LYS A 404 -7.52 -20.99 35.27
C LYS A 404 -7.46 -22.49 35.19
N LYS A 405 -6.50 -23.10 34.47
CA LYS A 405 -6.44 -24.54 34.20
C LYS A 405 -5.05 -25.12 34.44
N LYS A 406 -4.96 -26.20 35.27
CA LYS A 406 -3.70 -26.91 35.56
C LYS A 406 -3.23 -27.87 34.44
N SER A 407 -4.02 -28.15 33.40
CA SER A 407 -3.71 -29.09 32.32
C SER A 407 -3.24 -28.35 31.03
N HIS A 408 -2.28 -28.92 30.32
CA HIS A 408 -1.64 -28.35 29.11
C HIS A 408 -0.64 -27.21 29.35
N THR A 409 0.11 -27.30 30.43
CA THR A 409 1.01 -26.24 30.89
C THR A 409 2.19 -25.95 29.95
N THR A 410 2.75 -26.93 29.24
CA THR A 410 3.99 -26.77 28.48
C THR A 410 3.79 -25.83 27.28
N ARG A 411 2.78 -26.06 26.44
CA ARG A 411 2.50 -25.24 25.23
C ARG A 411 2.20 -23.78 25.55
N TYR A 412 1.33 -23.52 26.54
CA TYR A 412 1.03 -22.16 26.98
C TYR A 412 2.23 -21.43 27.59
N LYS A 413 3.09 -22.18 28.32
CA LYS A 413 4.35 -21.62 28.87
C LYS A 413 5.34 -21.23 27.76
N GLU A 414 5.39 -21.97 26.66
CA GLU A 414 6.19 -21.65 25.49
C GLU A 414 5.69 -20.35 24.84
N VAL A 415 4.39 -20.26 24.57
CA VAL A 415 3.79 -19.02 24.00
C VAL A 415 4.08 -17.81 24.88
N VAL A 416 3.97 -17.95 26.21
CA VAL A 416 4.29 -16.84 27.14
C VAL A 416 5.78 -16.46 27.07
N ARG A 417 6.69 -17.44 27.03
CA ARG A 417 8.13 -17.17 26.89
C ARG A 417 8.46 -16.44 25.60
N ASP A 418 7.87 -16.89 24.49
CA ASP A 418 8.05 -16.27 23.18
C ASP A 418 7.50 -14.83 23.14
N ALA A 419 6.34 -14.61 23.79
CA ALA A 419 5.77 -13.29 23.93
C ALA A 419 6.67 -12.35 24.76
N ILE A 420 7.19 -12.83 25.91
CA ILE A 420 8.10 -12.04 26.76
C ILE A 420 9.39 -11.72 26.00
N SER A 421 9.98 -12.70 25.27
CA SER A 421 11.18 -12.45 24.46
C SER A 421 10.91 -11.36 23.42
N ALA A 422 9.82 -11.50 22.65
CA ALA A 422 9.44 -10.52 21.64
C ALA A 422 9.20 -9.11 22.22
N MET A 423 8.58 -9.01 23.40
CA MET A 423 8.38 -7.71 24.06
C MET A 423 9.70 -7.10 24.53
N LYS A 424 10.65 -7.90 25.03
CA LYS A 424 11.99 -7.43 25.40
C LYS A 424 12.75 -6.92 24.16
N ASP A 425 12.69 -7.66 23.07
CA ASP A 425 13.32 -7.27 21.80
C ASP A 425 12.71 -5.97 21.26
N ALA A 426 11.38 -5.81 21.33
CA ALA A 426 10.70 -4.59 20.95
C ALA A 426 11.11 -3.41 21.83
N ALA A 427 11.12 -3.57 23.17
CA ALA A 427 11.50 -2.54 24.11
C ALA A 427 12.96 -2.10 23.98
N ALA A 428 13.86 -2.98 23.56
CA ALA A 428 15.27 -2.64 23.32
C ALA A 428 15.47 -1.77 22.08
N ASN A 429 14.51 -1.76 21.15
CA ASN A 429 14.58 -1.07 19.87
C ASN A 429 13.61 0.12 19.75
N SER A 430 12.76 0.33 20.73
CA SER A 430 11.78 1.43 20.74
C SER A 430 12.14 2.51 21.75
N GLU A 431 11.84 3.77 21.40
CA GLU A 431 12.02 4.92 22.30
C GLU A 431 10.85 5.09 23.31
N TRP A 432 9.87 4.15 23.32
CA TRP A 432 8.67 4.22 24.18
C TRP A 432 8.36 2.92 24.92
#